data_df76273636fb1128795349bf468386ff
#
_entry.id   df76273636fb1128795349bf468386ff
#
_cell.length_a   1.000
_cell.length_b   1.000
_cell.length_c   1.000
_cell.angle_alpha   90.00
_cell.angle_beta   90.00
_cell.angle_gamma   90.00
#
_symmetry.space_group_name_H-M   'P 1'
#
loop_
_entity.id
_entity.type
_entity.pdbx_description
1 polymer ?
#
loop_
_entity_poly.entity_id
_entity_poly.type
_entity_poly.pdbx_seq_one_letter_code
_entity_poly.pdbx_strand_id
1 'polypeptide(L)'
;MALTLHQAKQKGLIGEANTGYVASVQSAPTEKVKQLVDDTNQKRKLGYQQISQQNNMSIEEVTALGRAKAKQKTLPGYYFQTKTGEWIKK
;
A
#
# COMPACT_ATOMS: atom_id res chain seq x y z
N MET A 1 -20.18 8.14 -6.96
CA MET A 1 -19.33 8.30 -5.78
C MET A 1 -17.93 7.77 -6.03
N ALA A 2 -16.92 8.49 -5.54
CA ALA A 2 -15.54 8.05 -5.69
C ALA A 2 -15.27 6.87 -4.76
N LEU A 3 -14.52 5.88 -5.24
CA LEU A 3 -14.06 4.76 -4.43
C LEU A 3 -12.94 5.23 -3.51
N THR A 4 -13.08 5.01 -2.20
CA THR A 4 -12.02 5.34 -1.24
C THR A 4 -11.07 4.15 -1.07
N LEU A 5 -9.85 4.43 -0.57
CA LEU A 5 -8.87 3.37 -0.28
C LEU A 5 -9.45 2.34 0.70
N HIS A 6 -10.13 2.82 1.74
CA HIS A 6 -10.75 1.95 2.74
C HIS A 6 -11.79 1.02 2.10
N GLN A 7 -12.66 1.58 1.25
CA GLN A 7 -13.67 0.79 0.53
C GLN A 7 -13.03 -0.24 -0.40
N ALA A 8 -11.98 0.16 -1.11
CA ALA A 8 -11.26 -0.73 -2.01
C ALA A 8 -10.61 -1.89 -1.25
N LYS A 9 -10.04 -1.62 -0.09
CA LYS A 9 -9.47 -2.65 0.77
C LYS A 9 -10.53 -3.59 1.32
N GLN A 10 -11.68 -3.06 1.76
CA GLN A 10 -12.80 -3.88 2.25
C GLN A 10 -13.32 -4.84 1.18
N LYS A 11 -13.36 -4.38 -0.07
CA LYS A 11 -13.85 -5.18 -1.20
C LYS A 11 -12.80 -6.16 -1.74
N GLY A 12 -11.58 -6.14 -1.20
CA GLY A 12 -10.50 -7.01 -1.67
C GLY A 12 -9.91 -6.62 -3.02
N LEU A 13 -10.09 -5.36 -3.43
CA LEU A 13 -9.58 -4.86 -4.72
C LEU A 13 -8.14 -4.38 -4.61
N ILE A 14 -7.75 -3.85 -3.45
CA ILE A 14 -6.44 -3.29 -3.16
C ILE A 14 -5.94 -3.88 -1.85
N GLY A 15 -4.63 -4.08 -1.76
CA GLY A 15 -3.98 -4.53 -0.54
C GLY A 15 -2.63 -3.85 -0.33
N GLU A 16 -2.02 -4.11 0.83
CA GLU A 16 -0.69 -3.61 1.15
C GLU A 16 0.35 -4.49 0.47
N ALA A 17 1.07 -3.92 -0.48
CA ALA A 17 2.12 -4.64 -1.20
C ALA A 17 3.39 -4.79 -0.35
N ASN A 18 4.25 -5.71 -0.77
CA ASN A 18 5.52 -5.96 -0.07
C ASN A 18 6.59 -4.89 -0.34
N THR A 19 6.22 -3.82 -1.02
CA THR A 19 7.11 -2.70 -1.37
C THR A 19 6.98 -1.50 -0.43
N GLY A 20 5.99 -1.49 0.46
CA GLY A 20 5.64 -0.31 1.26
C GLY A 20 4.56 0.55 0.63
N TYR A 21 4.06 0.16 -0.53
CA TYR A 21 2.99 0.83 -1.28
C TYR A 21 1.77 -0.08 -1.36
N VAL A 22 0.66 0.46 -1.88
CA VAL A 22 -0.52 -0.37 -2.17
C VAL A 22 -0.45 -0.88 -3.61
N ALA A 23 -1.16 -1.97 -3.87
CA ALA A 23 -1.28 -2.52 -5.22
C ALA A 23 -2.64 -3.18 -5.38
N SER A 24 -3.03 -3.39 -6.65
CA SER A 24 -4.22 -4.17 -6.95
C SER A 24 -4.00 -5.63 -6.59
N VAL A 25 -4.97 -6.22 -5.91
CA VAL A 25 -4.98 -7.66 -5.63
C VAL A 25 -5.40 -8.44 -6.87
N GLN A 26 -6.18 -7.80 -7.74
CA GLN A 26 -6.68 -8.40 -8.98
C GLN A 26 -5.68 -8.24 -10.11
N SER A 27 -5.62 -9.23 -11.01
CA SER A 27 -4.73 -9.19 -12.17
C SER A 27 -5.16 -8.18 -13.24
N ALA A 28 -6.45 -7.86 -13.30
CA ALA A 28 -7.00 -6.91 -14.28
C ALA A 28 -7.87 -5.85 -13.57
N PRO A 29 -7.24 -4.90 -12.87
CA PRO A 29 -8.00 -3.88 -12.15
C PRO A 29 -8.71 -2.90 -13.08
N THR A 30 -9.81 -2.33 -12.61
CA THR A 30 -10.52 -1.26 -13.32
C THR A 30 -9.68 0.03 -13.33
N GLU A 31 -10.02 0.97 -14.21
CA GLU A 31 -9.35 2.26 -14.26
C GLU A 31 -9.46 3.01 -12.93
N LYS A 32 -10.61 2.92 -12.25
CA LYS A 32 -10.80 3.56 -10.94
C LYS A 32 -9.85 2.98 -9.90
N VAL A 33 -9.64 1.67 -9.90
CA VAL A 33 -8.71 1.01 -8.98
C VAL A 33 -7.27 1.42 -9.30
N LYS A 34 -6.89 1.44 -10.57
CA LYS A 34 -5.55 1.88 -11.00
C LYS A 34 -5.27 3.31 -10.56
N GLN A 35 -6.22 4.20 -10.76
CA GLN A 35 -6.09 5.61 -10.37
C GLN A 35 -5.93 5.75 -8.86
N LEU A 36 -6.73 5.01 -8.08
CA LEU A 36 -6.65 5.04 -6.63
C LEU A 36 -5.30 4.53 -6.12
N VAL A 37 -4.77 3.47 -6.74
CA VAL A 37 -3.44 2.95 -6.42
C VAL A 37 -2.38 4.01 -6.70
N ASP A 38 -2.41 4.63 -7.88
CA ASP A 38 -1.44 5.64 -8.26
C ASP A 38 -1.48 6.84 -7.32
N ASP A 39 -2.67 7.37 -7.05
CA ASP A 39 -2.84 8.54 -6.17
C ASP A 39 -2.35 8.25 -4.75
N THR A 40 -2.69 7.09 -4.22
CA THR A 40 -2.27 6.68 -2.88
C THR A 40 -0.75 6.55 -2.80
N ASN A 41 -0.15 5.92 -3.81
CA ASN A 41 1.29 5.68 -3.84
C ASN A 41 2.09 6.97 -4.04
N GLN A 42 1.57 7.93 -4.79
CA GLN A 42 2.20 9.25 -4.91
C GLN A 42 2.25 9.96 -3.55
N LYS A 43 1.15 9.92 -2.80
CA LYS A 43 1.10 10.51 -1.47
C LYS A 43 2.07 9.82 -0.51
N ARG A 44 2.13 8.50 -0.55
CA ARG A 44 3.07 7.73 0.28
C ARG A 44 4.51 8.05 -0.08
N LYS A 45 4.83 8.15 -1.36
CA LYS A 45 6.17 8.48 -1.83
C LYS A 45 6.63 9.82 -1.28
N LEU A 46 5.76 10.85 -1.35
CA LEU A 46 6.07 12.17 -0.80
C LEU A 46 6.28 12.10 0.70
N GLY A 47 5.44 11.35 1.42
CA GLY A 47 5.59 11.16 2.85
C GLY A 47 6.90 10.46 3.23
N TYR A 48 7.27 9.43 2.50
CA TYR A 48 8.53 8.72 2.73
C TYR A 48 9.74 9.60 2.47
N GLN A 49 9.69 10.42 1.40
CA GLN A 49 10.75 11.38 1.10
C GLN A 49 10.93 12.40 2.22
N GLN A 50 9.83 12.91 2.77
CA GLN A 50 9.87 13.84 3.90
C GLN A 50 10.53 13.21 5.13
N ILE A 51 10.12 11.99 5.49
CA ILE A 51 10.68 11.27 6.64
C ILE A 51 12.18 11.02 6.43
N SER A 52 12.56 10.62 5.23
CA SER A 52 13.96 10.40 4.85
C SER A 52 14.80 11.67 5.10
N GLN A 53 14.33 12.81 4.63
CA GLN A 53 15.02 14.07 4.78
C GLN A 53 15.08 14.55 6.23
N GLN A 54 13.97 14.44 6.96
CA GLN A 54 13.87 14.94 8.34
C GLN A 54 14.66 14.10 9.33
N ASN A 55 14.84 12.81 9.06
CA ASN A 55 15.45 11.87 9.98
C ASN A 55 16.81 11.36 9.50
N ASN A 56 17.32 11.90 8.41
CA ASN A 56 18.61 11.51 7.85
C ASN A 56 18.72 10.00 7.58
N MET A 57 17.61 9.43 7.11
CA MET A 57 17.50 8.01 6.76
C MET A 57 17.49 7.85 5.25
N SER A 58 17.91 6.69 4.74
CA SER A 58 17.74 6.37 3.32
C SER A 58 16.28 6.14 2.99
N ILE A 59 15.90 6.35 1.73
CA ILE A 59 14.53 6.10 1.29
C ILE A 59 14.18 4.61 1.42
N GLU A 60 15.13 3.72 1.24
CA GLU A 60 14.95 2.28 1.41
C GLU A 60 14.62 1.92 2.85
N GLU A 61 15.29 2.54 3.81
CA GLU A 61 15.02 2.33 5.23
C GLU A 61 13.62 2.82 5.61
N VAL A 62 13.23 4.00 5.14
CA VAL A 62 11.91 4.57 5.40
C VAL A 62 10.82 3.70 4.79
N THR A 63 11.01 3.26 3.56
CA THR A 63 10.05 2.41 2.86
C THR A 63 9.87 1.06 3.56
N ALA A 64 10.97 0.49 4.07
CA ALA A 64 10.92 -0.76 4.83
C ALA A 64 10.13 -0.61 6.13
N LEU A 65 10.31 0.52 6.83
CA LEU A 65 9.52 0.82 8.03
C LEU A 65 8.05 1.01 7.69
N GLY A 66 7.75 1.71 6.59
CA GLY A 66 6.39 1.91 6.11
C GLY A 66 5.70 0.59 5.81
N ARG A 67 6.41 -0.33 5.15
CA ARG A 67 5.90 -1.68 4.85
C ARG A 67 5.56 -2.44 6.13
N ALA A 68 6.45 -2.42 7.11
CA ALA A 68 6.24 -3.12 8.38
C ALA A 68 5.02 -2.56 9.11
N LYS A 69 4.90 -1.24 9.17
CA LYS A 69 3.76 -0.57 9.81
C LYS A 69 2.45 -0.87 9.08
N ALA A 70 2.45 -0.83 7.75
CA ALA A 70 1.27 -1.09 6.94
C ALA A 70 0.77 -2.52 7.17
N LYS A 71 1.67 -3.49 7.21
CA LYS A 71 1.34 -4.88 7.50
C LYS A 71 0.73 -5.02 8.90
N GLN A 72 1.32 -4.37 9.89
CA GLN A 72 0.85 -4.40 11.27
C GLN A 72 -0.54 -3.79 11.41
N LYS A 73 -0.80 -2.69 10.68
CA LYS A 73 -2.08 -1.98 10.72
C LYS A 73 -3.16 -2.59 9.84
N THR A 74 -2.83 -3.58 9.02
CA THR A 74 -3.81 -4.24 8.17
C THR A 74 -4.87 -4.92 9.03
N LEU A 75 -6.12 -4.60 8.77
CA LEU A 75 -7.25 -5.13 9.54
C LEU A 75 -7.59 -6.57 9.14
N PRO A 76 -8.20 -7.37 10.03
CA PRO A 76 -8.67 -8.69 9.67
C PRO A 76 -9.62 -8.61 8.45
N GLY A 77 -9.43 -9.52 7.49
CA GLY A 77 -10.19 -9.55 6.26
C GLY A 77 -9.60 -8.74 5.12
N TYR A 78 -8.61 -7.90 5.38
CA TYR A 78 -7.90 -7.13 4.36
C TYR A 78 -6.70 -7.92 3.85
N TYR A 79 -6.25 -7.61 2.64
CA TYR A 79 -5.13 -8.30 2.00
C TYR A 79 -3.81 -7.62 2.27
N PHE A 80 -2.76 -8.42 2.43
CA PHE A 80 -1.38 -7.97 2.39
C PHE A 80 -0.55 -8.95 1.56
N GLN A 81 0.59 -8.48 1.05
CA GLN A 81 1.44 -9.29 0.17
C GLN A 81 2.64 -9.83 0.97
N THR A 82 2.92 -11.12 0.82
CA THR A 82 4.09 -11.76 1.44
C THR A 82 5.36 -11.35 0.71
N LYS A 83 6.52 -11.68 1.28
CA LYS A 83 7.83 -11.44 0.66
C LYS A 83 7.97 -12.13 -0.68
N THR A 84 7.28 -13.26 -0.88
CA THR A 84 7.32 -14.03 -2.13
C THR A 84 6.29 -13.58 -3.16
N GLY A 85 5.51 -12.53 -2.86
CA GLY A 85 4.57 -11.94 -3.79
C GLY A 85 3.14 -12.46 -3.70
N GLU A 86 2.85 -13.33 -2.74
CA GLU A 86 1.52 -13.91 -2.57
C GLU A 86 0.61 -12.96 -1.79
N TRP A 87 -0.64 -12.82 -2.24
CA TRP A 87 -1.66 -12.06 -1.51
C TRP A 87 -2.32 -12.96 -0.47
N ILE A 88 -2.28 -12.51 0.79
CA ILE A 88 -2.88 -13.23 1.91
C ILE A 88 -3.91 -12.34 2.59
N LYS A 89 -5.06 -12.91 2.91
CA LYS A 89 -6.09 -12.25 3.70
C LYS A 89 -5.76 -12.38 5.18
N LYS A 90 -5.70 -11.28 5.86
CA LYS A 90 -5.35 -11.27 7.28
C LYS A 90 -6.45 -11.84 8.19
#